data_ccf1eeaf7a131308982c3595b528ade2
#
_entry.id   ccf1eeaf7a131308982c3595b528ade2
#
_cell.length_a   1.000
_cell.length_b   1.000
_cell.length_c   1.000
_cell.angle_alpha   90.00
_cell.angle_beta   90.00
_cell.angle_gamma   90.00
#
_symmetry.space_group_name_H-M   'P 1'
#
loop_
_entity.id
_entity.type
_entity.pdbx_description
1 polymer ?
#
loop_
_entity_poly.entity_id
_entity_poly.type
_entity_poly.pdbx_seq_one_letter_code
_entity_poly.pdbx_strand_id
1 'polypeptide(L)'
;CTFLGLDEHANDAFPVNCTSWQGASEICAAQGKRLPTEAEWEYAASNAPSEGAYPWGDDADVCNHAYVGRSSFAEGGSIACHDAGTVNDVGPSIDGMPGDLSALGIKNLAGNVAEWVQDDFALYDADCWKYVTFPLENPRCALGGDAQADKALRGGFWSASPFYARAVVRNLSDAKSPSAPAGVRCVKSWGP
;
A
#
# COMPACT_ATOMS: atom_id res chain seq x y z
N CYS A 1 -2.53 -13.14 9.99
CA CYS A 1 -1.24 -12.43 10.12
C CYS A 1 -0.10 -13.36 9.69
N THR A 2 0.84 -12.81 8.93
CA THR A 2 1.94 -13.60 8.36
C THR A 2 3.11 -13.77 9.32
N PHE A 3 3.39 -12.80 10.18
CA PHE A 3 4.43 -12.93 11.19
C PHE A 3 3.96 -13.83 12.33
N LEU A 4 4.64 -14.95 12.53
CA LEU A 4 4.30 -15.99 13.52
C LEU A 4 5.20 -15.94 14.76
N GLY A 5 6.33 -15.24 14.69
CA GLY A 5 7.34 -15.16 15.74
C GLY A 5 8.76 -15.33 15.18
N LEU A 6 9.77 -15.08 16.02
CA LEU A 6 11.17 -15.08 15.58
C LEU A 6 11.70 -16.48 15.23
N ASP A 7 11.10 -17.52 15.79
CA ASP A 7 11.53 -18.91 15.61
C ASP A 7 10.67 -19.68 14.60
N GLU A 8 9.67 -19.01 13.98
CA GLU A 8 8.74 -19.61 13.03
C GLU A 8 8.94 -19.01 11.64
N HIS A 9 9.42 -19.85 10.70
CA HIS A 9 9.85 -19.42 9.37
C HIS A 9 8.89 -19.85 8.25
N ALA A 10 7.73 -20.44 8.57
CA ALA A 10 6.80 -20.96 7.56
C ALA A 10 6.27 -19.86 6.62
N ASN A 11 6.22 -18.61 7.09
CA ASN A 11 5.68 -17.46 6.36
C ASN A 11 6.73 -16.44 5.91
N ASP A 12 8.03 -16.78 5.97
CA ASP A 12 9.09 -15.82 5.62
C ASP A 12 9.03 -15.35 4.16
N ALA A 13 8.37 -16.11 3.30
CA ALA A 13 8.14 -15.74 1.91
C ALA A 13 6.96 -14.78 1.70
N PHE A 14 6.18 -14.49 2.73
CA PHE A 14 5.02 -13.60 2.64
C PHE A 14 5.34 -12.20 3.15
N PRO A 15 4.65 -11.16 2.65
CA PRO A 15 4.78 -9.83 3.22
C PRO A 15 4.25 -9.81 4.65
N VAL A 16 4.92 -9.06 5.51
CA VAL A 16 4.41 -8.80 6.87
C VAL A 16 3.12 -8.01 6.79
N ASN A 17 2.08 -8.50 7.48
CA ASN A 17 0.78 -7.83 7.56
C ASN A 17 0.29 -7.76 9.03
N CYS A 18 -0.95 -7.35 9.22
CA CYS A 18 -1.53 -7.11 10.55
C CYS A 18 -0.74 -6.09 11.37
N THR A 19 -0.17 -5.10 10.73
CA THR A 19 0.55 -4.03 11.41
C THR A 19 -0.38 -2.86 11.70
N SER A 20 -0.19 -2.20 12.86
CA SER A 20 -0.67 -0.83 13.07
C SER A 20 0.26 0.14 12.34
N TRP A 21 -0.19 1.36 12.11
CA TRP A 21 0.67 2.40 11.54
C TRP A 21 1.92 2.65 12.37
N GLN A 22 1.76 2.67 13.70
CA GLN A 22 2.89 2.84 14.60
C GLN A 22 3.88 1.67 14.47
N GLY A 23 3.40 0.42 14.49
CA GLY A 23 4.25 -0.77 14.32
C GLY A 23 4.99 -0.76 12.98
N ALA A 24 4.30 -0.39 11.89
CA ALA A 24 4.92 -0.24 10.58
C ALA A 24 6.02 0.84 10.57
N SER A 25 5.77 1.97 11.23
CA SER A 25 6.75 3.05 11.38
C SER A 25 7.99 2.59 12.17
N GLU A 26 7.79 1.86 13.26
CA GLU A 26 8.86 1.31 14.10
C GLU A 26 9.71 0.26 13.37
N ILE A 27 9.08 -0.61 12.57
CA ILE A 27 9.77 -1.58 11.70
C ILE A 27 10.72 -0.86 10.73
N CYS A 28 10.28 0.23 10.11
CA CYS A 28 11.12 1.01 9.23
C CYS A 28 12.23 1.74 9.97
N ALA A 29 11.92 2.36 11.11
CA ALA A 29 12.88 3.09 11.92
C ALA A 29 14.02 2.20 12.44
N ALA A 30 13.72 0.95 12.81
CA ALA A 30 14.70 -0.04 13.23
C ALA A 30 15.75 -0.36 12.13
N GLN A 31 15.43 -0.08 10.87
CA GLN A 31 16.33 -0.25 9.73
C GLN A 31 16.99 1.07 9.27
N GLY A 32 16.83 2.17 10.03
CA GLY A 32 17.28 3.49 9.61
C GLY A 32 16.51 4.04 8.39
N LYS A 33 15.26 3.64 8.25
CA LYS A 33 14.34 4.01 7.18
C LYS A 33 13.08 4.64 7.76
N ARG A 34 12.12 4.98 6.91
CA ARG A 34 10.81 5.50 7.27
C ARG A 34 9.72 4.94 6.35
N LEU A 35 8.47 5.12 6.70
CA LEU A 35 7.38 4.95 5.75
C LEU A 35 7.50 5.99 4.62
N PRO A 36 7.03 5.69 3.40
CA PRO A 36 6.92 6.69 2.34
C PRO A 36 5.87 7.74 2.71
N THR A 37 5.99 8.94 2.17
CA THR A 37 4.84 9.84 2.11
C THR A 37 3.83 9.31 1.07
N GLU A 38 2.59 9.76 1.16
CA GLU A 38 1.58 9.39 0.18
C GLU A 38 1.98 9.79 -1.24
N ALA A 39 2.57 10.97 -1.38
CA ALA A 39 3.07 11.47 -2.66
C ALA A 39 4.24 10.63 -3.21
N GLU A 40 5.19 10.22 -2.38
CA GLU A 40 6.28 9.34 -2.79
C GLU A 40 5.76 7.98 -3.26
N TRP A 41 4.77 7.44 -2.53
CA TRP A 41 4.15 6.18 -2.87
C TRP A 41 3.41 6.28 -4.22
N GLU A 42 2.58 7.31 -4.39
CA GLU A 42 1.81 7.52 -5.62
C GLU A 42 2.72 7.77 -6.82
N TYR A 43 3.77 8.56 -6.66
CA TYR A 43 4.78 8.76 -7.71
C TYR A 43 5.40 7.44 -8.17
N ALA A 44 5.71 6.54 -7.22
CA ALA A 44 6.26 5.23 -7.54
C ALA A 44 5.23 4.30 -8.23
N ALA A 45 3.96 4.39 -7.83
CA ALA A 45 2.87 3.54 -8.31
C ALA A 45 2.19 4.05 -9.59
N SER A 46 2.29 5.34 -9.91
CA SER A 46 1.72 5.91 -11.13
C SER A 46 2.55 5.69 -12.39
N ASN A 47 3.51 4.76 -12.34
CA ASN A 47 4.42 4.49 -13.45
C ASN A 47 5.18 5.74 -13.93
N ALA A 48 5.59 6.58 -12.97
CA ALA A 48 6.24 7.86 -13.25
C ALA A 48 7.44 7.70 -14.21
N PRO A 49 7.61 8.63 -15.16
CA PRO A 49 6.90 9.90 -15.32
C PRO A 49 5.63 9.81 -16.19
N SER A 50 5.16 8.62 -16.54
CA SER A 50 4.07 8.40 -17.51
C SER A 50 2.67 8.63 -16.94
N GLU A 51 2.54 8.76 -15.61
CA GLU A 51 1.25 8.97 -14.91
C GLU A 51 0.20 7.91 -15.24
N GLY A 52 0.60 6.64 -15.34
CA GLY A 52 -0.29 5.52 -15.63
C GLY A 52 -1.26 5.22 -14.48
N ALA A 53 -2.38 4.59 -14.80
CA ALA A 53 -3.39 4.19 -13.81
C ALA A 53 -2.88 3.15 -12.80
N TYR A 54 -1.89 2.36 -13.19
CA TYR A 54 -1.33 1.25 -12.40
C TYR A 54 0.20 1.28 -12.44
N PRO A 55 0.89 0.54 -11.56
CA PRO A 55 2.35 0.48 -11.57
C PRO A 55 2.96 0.04 -12.90
N TRP A 56 2.28 -0.82 -13.64
CA TRP A 56 2.69 -1.31 -14.96
C TRP A 56 2.21 -0.45 -16.14
N GLY A 57 1.48 0.64 -15.88
CA GLY A 57 0.92 1.54 -16.91
C GLY A 57 -0.60 1.50 -16.95
N ASP A 58 -1.19 1.48 -18.16
CA ASP A 58 -2.65 1.63 -18.37
C ASP A 58 -3.36 0.33 -18.75
N ASP A 59 -2.65 -0.80 -18.75
CA ASP A 59 -3.29 -2.09 -19.03
C ASP A 59 -4.31 -2.43 -17.93
N ALA A 60 -5.57 -2.51 -18.32
CA ALA A 60 -6.69 -2.75 -17.40
C ALA A 60 -6.86 -4.23 -16.99
N ASP A 61 -6.03 -5.14 -17.50
CA ASP A 61 -6.04 -6.55 -17.10
C ASP A 61 -5.34 -6.76 -15.73
N VAL A 62 -5.93 -6.14 -14.71
CA VAL A 62 -5.39 -6.11 -13.34
C VAL A 62 -5.18 -7.52 -12.79
N CYS A 63 -6.02 -8.47 -13.16
CA CYS A 63 -5.95 -9.83 -12.64
C CYS A 63 -4.67 -10.58 -13.03
N ASN A 64 -4.09 -10.24 -14.17
CA ASN A 64 -2.82 -10.82 -14.63
C ASN A 64 -1.59 -10.09 -14.09
N HIS A 65 -1.77 -8.87 -13.58
CA HIS A 65 -0.67 -8.07 -13.06
C HIS A 65 -0.58 -8.07 -11.53
N ALA A 66 -1.72 -8.04 -10.82
CA ALA A 66 -1.76 -7.81 -9.38
C ALA A 66 -2.48 -8.92 -8.60
N TYR A 67 -2.07 -9.09 -7.35
CA TYR A 67 -2.72 -10.04 -6.45
C TYR A 67 -3.89 -9.38 -5.72
N VAL A 68 -5.05 -9.30 -6.40
CA VAL A 68 -6.30 -8.70 -5.94
C VAL A 68 -7.49 -9.58 -6.27
N GLY A 69 -8.67 -9.29 -5.75
CA GLY A 69 -9.90 -9.98 -6.11
C GLY A 69 -9.92 -11.46 -5.72
N ARG A 70 -9.16 -11.86 -4.70
CA ARG A 70 -8.99 -13.26 -4.28
C ARG A 70 -9.99 -13.72 -3.22
N SER A 71 -11.03 -12.95 -2.96
CA SER A 71 -12.06 -13.26 -1.98
C SER A 71 -13.38 -13.65 -2.64
N SER A 72 -14.06 -14.64 -2.07
CA SER A 72 -15.46 -14.95 -2.40
C SER A 72 -16.43 -13.84 -2.00
N PHE A 73 -15.99 -12.86 -1.21
CA PHE A 73 -16.75 -11.71 -0.75
C PHE A 73 -16.30 -10.43 -1.47
N ALA A 74 -16.21 -10.47 -2.79
CA ALA A 74 -16.05 -9.24 -3.56
C ALA A 74 -17.29 -8.37 -3.33
N GLU A 75 -17.23 -7.44 -2.38
CA GLU A 75 -18.28 -6.46 -2.16
C GLU A 75 -18.54 -5.71 -3.46
N GLY A 76 -19.82 -5.61 -3.85
CA GLY A 76 -20.23 -4.82 -4.99
C GLY A 76 -20.21 -5.50 -6.35
N GLY A 77 -20.18 -6.83 -6.42
CA GLY A 77 -20.28 -7.54 -7.72
C GLY A 77 -19.02 -7.41 -8.58
N SER A 78 -17.91 -7.11 -7.98
CA SER A 78 -16.62 -6.98 -8.65
C SER A 78 -16.10 -8.31 -9.15
N ILE A 79 -15.42 -8.26 -10.29
CA ILE A 79 -14.76 -9.38 -10.94
C ILE A 79 -13.77 -10.01 -9.96
N ALA A 80 -14.01 -11.25 -9.59
CA ALA A 80 -13.01 -12.05 -8.90
C ALA A 80 -11.89 -12.37 -9.90
N CYS A 81 -10.66 -12.06 -9.53
CA CYS A 81 -9.52 -12.30 -10.41
C CYS A 81 -9.16 -13.78 -10.57
N HIS A 82 -9.59 -14.64 -9.67
CA HIS A 82 -9.35 -16.09 -9.75
C HIS A 82 -10.43 -16.87 -9.00
N ASP A 83 -10.59 -18.14 -9.41
CA ASP A 83 -11.51 -19.06 -8.79
C ASP A 83 -11.34 -19.10 -7.26
N ALA A 84 -12.45 -19.04 -6.56
CA ALA A 84 -12.59 -18.91 -5.11
C ALA A 84 -11.99 -20.07 -4.28
N GLY A 85 -11.03 -20.81 -4.82
CA GLY A 85 -10.41 -21.97 -4.18
C GLY A 85 -9.32 -21.68 -3.14
N THR A 86 -8.81 -20.45 -3.09
CA THR A 86 -7.78 -20.04 -2.12
C THR A 86 -8.19 -18.73 -1.44
N VAL A 87 -9.19 -18.85 -0.63
CA VAL A 87 -9.79 -17.73 0.11
C VAL A 87 -8.92 -17.38 1.31
N ASN A 88 -8.60 -16.10 1.47
CA ASN A 88 -7.99 -15.48 2.64
C ASN A 88 -6.47 -15.52 2.80
N ASP A 89 -5.72 -15.83 1.78
CA ASP A 89 -4.27 -15.83 1.91
C ASP A 89 -3.64 -14.57 1.29
N VAL A 90 -2.79 -13.94 2.06
CA VAL A 90 -1.79 -12.99 1.55
C VAL A 90 -1.04 -13.68 0.43
N GLY A 91 -0.89 -13.02 -0.70
CA GLY A 91 -0.19 -13.61 -1.84
C GLY A 91 1.24 -13.99 -1.51
N PRO A 92 1.79 -14.95 -2.23
CA PRO A 92 3.19 -15.32 -2.06
C PRO A 92 4.08 -14.12 -2.37
N SER A 93 5.31 -14.23 -1.95
CA SER A 93 6.37 -13.23 -1.98
C SER A 93 6.47 -12.44 -3.30
N ILE A 94 7.32 -11.46 -3.27
CA ILE A 94 7.79 -10.55 -4.35
C ILE A 94 7.73 -11.12 -5.79
N ASP A 95 7.84 -12.42 -5.97
CA ASP A 95 7.87 -13.05 -7.29
C ASP A 95 6.53 -13.67 -7.71
N GLY A 96 5.50 -13.56 -6.87
CA GLY A 96 4.20 -14.17 -7.14
C GLY A 96 3.42 -13.50 -8.28
N MET A 97 3.62 -12.21 -8.51
CA MET A 97 2.99 -11.44 -9.59
C MET A 97 4.05 -10.61 -10.33
N PRO A 98 4.79 -11.21 -11.25
CA PRO A 98 5.88 -10.52 -11.95
C PRO A 98 5.41 -9.33 -12.81
N GLY A 99 4.11 -9.27 -13.13
CA GLY A 99 3.50 -8.16 -13.86
C GLY A 99 3.32 -6.88 -13.03
N ASP A 100 3.32 -6.97 -11.70
CA ASP A 100 3.27 -5.78 -10.82
C ASP A 100 4.67 -5.19 -10.65
N LEU A 101 5.09 -4.49 -11.67
CA LEU A 101 6.40 -3.85 -11.75
C LEU A 101 6.26 -2.44 -12.30
N SER A 102 6.65 -1.45 -11.50
CA SER A 102 6.64 -0.05 -11.95
C SER A 102 7.83 0.28 -12.87
N ALA A 103 7.75 1.39 -13.60
CA ALA A 103 8.86 1.91 -14.42
C ALA A 103 10.14 2.17 -13.60
N LEU A 104 10.00 2.38 -12.30
CA LEU A 104 11.12 2.54 -11.37
C LEU A 104 11.70 1.20 -10.87
N GLY A 105 11.19 0.07 -11.36
CA GLY A 105 11.63 -1.26 -10.94
C GLY A 105 11.11 -1.69 -9.57
N ILE A 106 10.08 -1.02 -9.05
CA ILE A 106 9.47 -1.35 -7.75
C ILE A 106 8.35 -2.36 -7.97
N LYS A 107 8.38 -3.44 -7.21
CA LYS A 107 7.42 -4.55 -7.30
C LYS A 107 6.33 -4.44 -6.23
N ASN A 108 5.19 -5.07 -6.51
CA ASN A 108 4.07 -5.27 -5.57
C ASN A 108 3.53 -3.97 -4.97
N LEU A 109 3.32 -2.95 -5.82
CA LEU A 109 2.64 -1.71 -5.44
C LEU A 109 1.12 -1.81 -5.60
N ALA A 110 0.63 -2.89 -6.24
CA ALA A 110 -0.79 -3.10 -6.45
C ALA A 110 -1.24 -4.44 -5.85
N GLY A 111 -2.15 -4.41 -4.90
CA GLY A 111 -2.68 -5.61 -4.26
C GLY A 111 -1.72 -6.24 -3.25
N ASN A 112 -1.88 -7.53 -3.02
CA ASN A 112 -1.22 -8.33 -1.99
C ASN A 112 -1.52 -7.82 -0.58
N VAL A 113 -0.80 -6.83 -0.08
CA VAL A 113 -1.10 -6.10 1.17
C VAL A 113 -1.21 -4.61 0.88
N ALA A 114 -2.15 -3.94 1.52
CA ALA A 114 -2.18 -2.48 1.52
C ALA A 114 -0.98 -1.94 2.29
N GLU A 115 -0.48 -0.79 1.93
CA GLU A 115 0.74 -0.24 2.50
C GLU A 115 0.47 1.05 3.28
N TRP A 116 0.94 1.09 4.52
CA TRP A 116 0.92 2.30 5.32
C TRP A 116 1.83 3.37 4.74
N VAL A 117 1.32 4.60 4.70
CA VAL A 117 2.13 5.79 4.39
C VAL A 117 2.19 6.72 5.60
N GLN A 118 3.04 7.75 5.56
CA GLN A 118 3.21 8.67 6.69
C GLN A 118 2.00 9.56 6.95
N ASP A 119 1.20 9.80 5.92
CA ASP A 119 0.19 10.82 5.88
C ASP A 119 -1.02 10.48 6.72
N ASP A 120 -1.61 11.49 7.34
CA ASP A 120 -2.97 11.43 7.83
C ASP A 120 -3.93 11.38 6.64
N PHE A 121 -4.96 10.54 6.74
CA PHE A 121 -5.96 10.51 5.69
C PHE A 121 -6.84 11.77 5.78
N ALA A 122 -6.80 12.57 4.73
CA ALA A 122 -7.64 13.74 4.58
C ALA A 122 -8.04 13.94 3.12
N LEU A 123 -9.20 14.54 2.90
CA LEU A 123 -9.61 14.96 1.56
C LEU A 123 -8.68 16.08 1.06
N TYR A 124 -8.54 16.22 -0.24
CA TYR A 124 -7.63 17.21 -0.85
C TYR A 124 -8.02 18.67 -0.60
N ASP A 125 -9.23 18.93 -0.08
CA ASP A 125 -9.67 20.25 0.38
C ASP A 125 -9.35 20.53 1.86
N ALA A 126 -8.74 19.57 2.57
CA ALA A 126 -8.35 19.73 3.96
C ALA A 126 -7.19 20.73 4.13
N ASP A 127 -7.07 21.25 5.36
CA ASP A 127 -6.10 22.31 5.65
C ASP A 127 -4.65 21.91 5.42
N CYS A 128 -4.30 20.64 5.60
CA CYS A 128 -2.95 20.13 5.35
C CYS A 128 -2.50 20.28 3.88
N TRP A 129 -3.44 20.43 2.95
CA TRP A 129 -3.15 20.60 1.53
C TRP A 129 -3.26 22.06 1.05
N LYS A 130 -3.90 22.95 1.82
CA LYS A 130 -4.23 24.32 1.38
C LYS A 130 -3.05 25.31 1.40
N TYR A 131 -2.05 25.06 2.23
CA TYR A 131 -0.97 26.03 2.50
C TYR A 131 0.37 25.63 1.91
N VAL A 132 0.35 24.83 0.89
CA VAL A 132 1.56 24.40 0.19
C VAL A 132 1.90 25.36 -0.94
N THR A 133 3.13 25.82 -0.95
CA THR A 133 3.68 26.63 -2.05
C THR A 133 3.94 25.74 -3.25
N PHE A 134 3.64 26.23 -4.45
CA PHE A 134 3.98 25.51 -5.68
C PHE A 134 5.38 25.87 -6.17
N PRO A 135 6.19 24.90 -6.65
CA PRO A 135 5.91 23.47 -6.66
C PRO A 135 5.96 22.86 -5.25
N LEU A 136 5.19 21.81 -5.04
CA LEU A 136 5.16 21.07 -3.77
C LEU A 136 6.46 20.29 -3.63
N GLU A 137 7.25 20.59 -2.62
CA GLU A 137 8.42 19.79 -2.26
C GLU A 137 8.06 18.81 -1.15
N ASN A 138 8.15 17.51 -1.45
CA ASN A 138 7.89 16.41 -0.50
C ASN A 138 6.58 16.58 0.29
N PRO A 139 5.44 16.76 -0.39
CA PRO A 139 4.19 17.05 0.29
C PRO A 139 3.80 15.88 1.20
N ARG A 140 3.29 16.24 2.37
CA ARG A 140 2.79 15.32 3.37
C ARG A 140 1.63 15.97 4.12
N CYS A 141 0.52 15.27 4.22
CA CYS A 141 -0.57 15.70 5.09
C CYS A 141 -0.29 15.31 6.53
N ALA A 142 -0.22 16.31 7.41
CA ALA A 142 -0.14 16.13 8.84
C ALA A 142 -1.17 17.07 9.50
N LEU A 143 -2.25 16.51 10.02
CA LEU A 143 -3.34 17.30 10.63
C LEU A 143 -3.00 17.81 12.03
N GLY A 144 -1.88 17.40 12.58
CA GLY A 144 -1.37 17.87 13.86
C GLY A 144 -2.10 17.27 15.07
N GLY A 145 -1.35 16.66 15.92
CA GLY A 145 -1.70 16.54 17.34
C GLY A 145 -2.26 15.24 17.85
N ASP A 146 -2.91 14.40 17.08
CA ASP A 146 -3.38 13.15 17.64
C ASP A 146 -2.94 11.92 16.83
N ALA A 147 -2.20 11.04 17.53
CA ALA A 147 -1.95 9.68 17.10
C ALA A 147 -3.25 8.84 16.91
N GLN A 148 -4.39 9.50 16.84
CA GLN A 148 -5.72 8.92 16.66
C GLN A 148 -6.34 9.25 15.30
N ALA A 149 -5.68 10.07 14.49
CA ALA A 149 -6.15 10.32 13.13
C ALA A 149 -6.05 9.03 12.30
N ASP A 150 -7.03 8.82 11.44
CA ASP A 150 -6.94 7.78 10.43
C ASP A 150 -5.71 8.05 9.54
N LYS A 151 -4.98 6.99 9.25
CA LYS A 151 -3.80 7.06 8.38
C LYS A 151 -4.12 6.56 6.99
N ALA A 152 -3.45 7.13 6.00
CA ALA A 152 -3.65 6.71 4.64
C ALA A 152 -3.01 5.33 4.38
N LEU A 153 -3.74 4.50 3.62
CA LEU A 153 -3.34 3.21 3.09
C LEU A 153 -3.42 3.25 1.56
N ARG A 154 -2.46 2.60 0.92
CA ARG A 154 -2.33 2.60 -0.54
C ARG A 154 -2.21 1.17 -1.11
N GLY A 155 -2.51 1.01 -2.40
CA GLY A 155 -2.23 -0.19 -3.18
C GLY A 155 -3.33 -1.24 -3.24
N GLY A 156 -4.31 -1.20 -2.34
CA GLY A 156 -5.28 -2.30 -2.21
C GLY A 156 -4.66 -3.55 -1.59
N PHE A 157 -5.39 -4.66 -1.56
CA PHE A 157 -4.93 -5.90 -0.92
C PHE A 157 -5.60 -7.12 -1.59
N TRP A 158 -5.16 -8.34 -1.23
CA TRP A 158 -5.51 -9.58 -1.90
C TRP A 158 -7.02 -9.82 -2.09
N SER A 159 -7.85 -9.43 -1.13
CA SER A 159 -9.31 -9.58 -1.20
C SER A 159 -10.05 -8.33 -1.67
N ALA A 160 -9.34 -7.23 -1.92
CA ALA A 160 -9.93 -6.01 -2.43
C ALA A 160 -10.35 -6.14 -3.91
N SER A 161 -11.35 -5.35 -4.31
CA SER A 161 -11.68 -5.22 -5.71
C SER A 161 -10.47 -4.73 -6.53
N PRO A 162 -10.30 -5.16 -7.80
CA PRO A 162 -9.29 -4.64 -8.71
C PRO A 162 -9.27 -3.11 -8.85
N PHE A 163 -10.37 -2.45 -8.54
CA PHE A 163 -10.44 -0.99 -8.48
C PHE A 163 -9.38 -0.38 -7.55
N TYR A 164 -9.10 -1.05 -6.42
CA TYR A 164 -8.16 -0.57 -5.41
C TYR A 164 -6.68 -0.75 -5.78
N ALA A 165 -6.38 -1.45 -6.87
CA ALA A 165 -5.02 -1.58 -7.41
C ALA A 165 -4.53 -0.32 -8.14
N ARG A 166 -5.41 0.65 -8.39
CA ARG A 166 -5.04 1.90 -9.07
C ARG A 166 -4.16 2.76 -8.20
N ALA A 167 -3.14 3.37 -8.81
CA ALA A 167 -2.20 4.24 -8.14
C ALA A 167 -2.86 5.41 -7.37
N VAL A 168 -3.94 5.96 -7.89
CA VAL A 168 -4.64 7.12 -7.30
C VAL A 168 -5.61 6.77 -6.18
N VAL A 169 -5.94 5.47 -5.98
CA VAL A 169 -6.93 5.09 -4.98
C VAL A 169 -6.35 5.18 -3.58
N ARG A 170 -7.07 5.87 -2.72
CA ARG A 170 -6.73 6.13 -1.33
C ARG A 170 -7.67 5.37 -0.41
N ASN A 171 -7.13 4.72 0.60
CA ASN A 171 -7.86 4.09 1.69
C ASN A 171 -7.41 4.67 3.02
N LEU A 172 -8.14 4.35 4.07
CA LEU A 172 -7.82 4.75 5.43
C LEU A 172 -7.95 3.58 6.40
N SER A 173 -7.25 3.67 7.50
CA SER A 173 -7.47 2.83 8.67
C SER A 173 -7.01 3.55 9.94
N ASP A 174 -7.61 3.18 11.06
CA ASP A 174 -7.20 3.67 12.38
C ASP A 174 -5.71 3.37 12.62
N ALA A 175 -4.96 4.41 12.99
CA ALA A 175 -3.52 4.32 13.23
C ALA A 175 -3.12 3.30 14.32
N LYS A 176 -3.99 3.06 15.30
CA LYS A 176 -3.73 2.21 16.47
C LYS A 176 -4.15 0.77 16.27
N SER A 177 -5.11 0.54 15.39
CA SER A 177 -5.65 -0.79 15.16
C SER A 177 -4.79 -1.56 14.17
N PRO A 178 -4.32 -2.77 14.52
CA PRO A 178 -3.72 -3.64 13.53
C PRO A 178 -4.72 -3.92 12.42
N SER A 179 -4.35 -3.58 11.20
CA SER A 179 -5.19 -3.83 10.03
C SER A 179 -4.72 -5.12 9.35
N ALA A 180 -5.59 -6.12 9.28
CA ALA A 180 -5.24 -7.42 8.70
C ALA A 180 -4.66 -7.31 7.27
N PRO A 181 -5.22 -6.48 6.37
CA PRO A 181 -4.66 -6.33 5.04
C PRO A 181 -3.47 -5.36 4.96
N ALA A 182 -3.09 -4.67 6.04
CA ALA A 182 -2.06 -3.65 6.00
C ALA A 182 -0.68 -4.20 6.31
N GLY A 183 0.24 -3.94 5.42
CA GLY A 183 1.66 -4.24 5.51
C GLY A 183 2.53 -2.99 5.53
N VAL A 184 3.82 -3.16 5.27
CA VAL A 184 4.82 -2.11 5.37
C VAL A 184 5.78 -2.12 4.18
N ARG A 185 6.00 -0.93 3.63
CA ARG A 185 7.10 -0.63 2.72
C ARG A 185 7.94 0.50 3.31
N CYS A 186 9.24 0.29 3.42
CA CYS A 186 10.16 1.29 3.95
C CYS A 186 10.92 1.99 2.84
N VAL A 187 11.10 3.29 2.98
CA VAL A 187 11.94 4.12 2.11
C VAL A 187 13.09 4.73 2.89
N LYS A 188 14.20 4.96 2.24
CA LYS A 188 15.35 5.66 2.82
C LYS A 188 15.33 7.10 2.33
N SER A 189 15.41 8.04 3.28
CA SER A 189 15.63 9.43 2.90
C SER A 189 17.03 9.58 2.26
N TRP A 190 17.11 10.34 1.17
CA TRP A 190 18.39 10.85 0.74
C TRP A 190 18.81 11.88 1.78
N GLY A 191 19.84 11.58 2.52
CA GLY A 191 20.48 12.58 3.38
C GLY A 191 21.53 13.33 2.60
N PRO A 192 21.89 14.55 3.04
CA PRO A 192 23.12 15.18 2.63
C PRO A 192 24.31 14.33 3.05
#